data_68a2d598634eec220973719c7401f913
#
_entry.id   68a2d598634eec220973719c7401f913
#
_cell.length_a   1.000
_cell.length_b   1.000
_cell.length_c   1.000
_cell.angle_alpha   90.00
_cell.angle_beta   90.00
_cell.angle_gamma   90.00
#
_symmetry.space_group_name_H-M   'P 1'
#
loop_
_entity.id
_entity.type
_entity.pdbx_description
1 polymer ?
#
loop_
_entity_poly.entity_id
_entity_poly.type
_entity_poly.pdbx_seq_one_letter_code
_entity_poly.pdbx_strand_id
1 'polypeptide(L)'
;ITGHGRGVGSYVISSVIEECQLNVNALEKHLIIKAFPYEDKERSDYEQLIKDYREGIFKYAGIAIFMFGNKVSDGDIIRADGVYKEYEMAKQCGACIIPIGSTGYVAKEIWNEVSLKLDDFPYLKGQEKVLQDCTDPDKVVNAIISILDTIAMDY
;
A
#
# COMPACT_ATOMS: atom_id res chain seq x y z
N ILE A 1 -8.05 4.48 1.84
CA ILE A 1 -7.61 5.41 0.77
C ILE A 1 -6.79 4.62 -0.24
N THR A 2 -7.02 4.82 -1.52
CA THR A 2 -6.21 4.24 -2.58
C THR A 2 -5.87 5.29 -3.64
N GLY A 3 -4.65 5.20 -4.18
CA GLY A 3 -4.28 5.92 -5.39
C GLY A 3 -4.90 5.26 -6.61
N HIS A 4 -5.61 6.00 -7.45
CA HIS A 4 -6.08 5.50 -8.74
C HIS A 4 -4.91 5.44 -9.71
N GLY A 5 -4.10 4.40 -9.56
CA GLY A 5 -3.01 4.05 -10.46
C GLY A 5 -3.36 2.85 -11.34
N ARG A 6 -2.60 2.62 -12.40
CA ARG A 6 -2.68 1.37 -13.19
C ARG A 6 -2.23 0.20 -12.31
N GLY A 7 -2.98 -0.89 -12.27
CA GLY A 7 -2.65 -2.10 -11.50
C GLY A 7 -3.48 -2.25 -10.21
N VAL A 8 -2.82 -2.49 -9.08
CA VAL A 8 -3.45 -2.87 -7.80
C VAL A 8 -4.59 -1.93 -7.40
N GLY A 9 -4.40 -0.61 -7.53
CA GLY A 9 -5.43 0.37 -7.16
C GLY A 9 -6.76 0.17 -7.87
N SER A 10 -6.75 -0.23 -9.14
CA SER A 10 -7.98 -0.50 -9.90
C SER A 10 -8.73 -1.71 -9.35
N TYR A 11 -8.01 -2.79 -8.98
CA TYR A 11 -8.63 -3.98 -8.37
C TYR A 11 -9.23 -3.66 -7.01
N VAL A 12 -8.51 -2.92 -6.15
CA VAL A 12 -9.03 -2.49 -4.84
C VAL A 12 -10.32 -1.68 -5.00
N ILE A 13 -10.35 -0.72 -5.93
CA ILE A 13 -11.53 0.10 -6.19
C ILE A 13 -12.70 -0.77 -6.62
N SER A 14 -12.50 -1.66 -7.61
CA SER A 14 -13.56 -2.53 -8.11
C SER A 14 -14.12 -3.45 -7.03
N SER A 15 -13.23 -4.08 -6.23
CA SER A 15 -13.66 -4.99 -5.16
C SER A 15 -14.43 -4.25 -4.05
N VAL A 16 -14.04 -3.04 -3.66
CA VAL A 16 -14.77 -2.27 -2.65
C VAL A 16 -16.13 -1.82 -3.17
N ILE A 17 -16.22 -1.43 -4.45
CA ILE A 17 -17.52 -1.07 -5.06
C ILE A 17 -18.45 -2.27 -5.08
N GLU A 18 -17.97 -3.44 -5.51
CA GLU A 18 -18.74 -4.66 -5.54
C GLU A 18 -19.24 -5.07 -4.15
N GLU A 19 -18.37 -5.04 -3.15
CA GLU A 19 -18.72 -5.38 -1.76
C GLU A 19 -19.75 -4.39 -1.18
N CYS A 20 -19.60 -3.09 -1.45
CA CYS A 20 -20.58 -2.10 -1.02
C CYS A 20 -21.95 -2.29 -1.69
N GLN A 21 -21.99 -2.70 -2.96
CA GLN A 21 -23.24 -3.00 -3.66
C GLN A 21 -23.94 -4.22 -3.06
N LEU A 22 -23.20 -5.30 -2.77
CA LEU A 22 -23.74 -6.52 -2.17
C LEU A 22 -24.31 -6.29 -0.78
N ASN A 23 -23.69 -5.44 0.03
CA ASN A 23 -24.08 -5.19 1.42
C ASN A 23 -24.85 -3.89 1.63
N VAL A 24 -25.23 -3.17 0.55
CA VAL A 24 -25.98 -1.91 0.61
C VAL A 24 -25.27 -0.85 1.52
N ASN A 25 -23.96 -0.82 1.45
CA ASN A 25 -23.14 0.12 2.23
C ASN A 25 -22.88 1.43 1.47
N ALA A 26 -22.74 2.51 2.20
CA ALA A 26 -22.39 3.81 1.65
C ALA A 26 -20.91 3.81 1.21
N LEU A 27 -20.65 3.84 -0.10
CA LEU A 27 -19.30 3.74 -0.67
C LEU A 27 -18.33 4.79 -0.12
N GLU A 28 -18.80 6.00 0.08
CA GLU A 28 -18.00 7.13 0.58
C GLU A 28 -17.44 6.93 1.99
N LYS A 29 -17.98 5.98 2.76
CA LYS A 29 -17.46 5.60 4.07
C LYS A 29 -16.31 4.59 4.00
N HIS A 30 -16.21 3.88 2.88
CA HIS A 30 -15.28 2.75 2.73
C HIS A 30 -14.17 3.02 1.72
N LEU A 31 -14.37 3.98 0.80
CA LEU A 31 -13.43 4.22 -0.28
C LEU A 31 -13.16 5.71 -0.49
N ILE A 32 -11.90 6.09 -0.37
CA ILE A 32 -11.41 7.40 -0.80
C ILE A 32 -10.43 7.17 -1.94
N ILE A 33 -10.73 7.71 -3.12
CA ILE A 33 -9.89 7.61 -4.31
C ILE A 33 -9.13 8.91 -4.47
N LYS A 34 -7.81 8.82 -4.56
CA LYS A 34 -6.93 9.92 -4.94
C LYS A 34 -6.42 9.68 -6.36
N ALA A 35 -6.83 10.51 -7.30
CA ALA A 35 -6.36 10.40 -8.68
C ALA A 35 -4.86 10.70 -8.75
N PHE A 36 -4.08 9.75 -9.31
CA PHE A 36 -2.65 9.99 -9.54
C PHE A 36 -2.48 11.01 -10.67
N PRO A 37 -1.67 12.05 -10.48
CA PRO A 37 -1.41 13.04 -11.53
C PRO A 37 -0.46 12.45 -12.59
N TYR A 38 -1.04 11.80 -13.60
CA TYR A 38 -0.26 11.18 -14.69
C TYR A 38 0.25 12.17 -15.73
N GLU A 39 -0.30 13.36 -15.75
CA GLU A 39 -0.09 14.29 -16.83
C GLU A 39 1.14 15.16 -16.60
N ASP A 40 1.78 15.43 -17.72
CA ASP A 40 2.77 16.46 -17.96
C ASP A 40 3.97 16.50 -17.01
N LYS A 41 4.85 15.50 -17.18
CA LYS A 41 6.16 15.48 -16.52
C LYS A 41 7.02 16.71 -16.86
N GLU A 42 6.64 17.45 -17.90
CA GLU A 42 7.33 18.68 -18.35
C GLU A 42 6.85 19.94 -17.59
N ARG A 43 5.78 19.82 -16.78
CA ARG A 43 5.35 20.90 -15.90
C ARG A 43 6.43 21.27 -14.91
N SER A 44 6.73 22.56 -14.78
CA SER A 44 7.71 23.07 -13.83
C SER A 44 7.37 22.79 -12.35
N ASP A 45 6.10 22.51 -12.03
CA ASP A 45 5.60 22.21 -10.69
C ASP A 45 5.25 20.73 -10.48
N TYR A 46 5.62 19.83 -11.43
CA TYR A 46 5.26 18.40 -11.36
C TYR A 46 5.75 17.71 -10.09
N GLU A 47 6.97 17.98 -9.65
CA GLU A 47 7.51 17.38 -8.43
C GLU A 47 6.73 17.80 -7.18
N GLN A 48 6.33 19.08 -7.11
CA GLN A 48 5.49 19.57 -6.01
C GLN A 48 4.10 18.93 -6.05
N LEU A 49 3.49 18.82 -7.23
CA LEU A 49 2.20 18.17 -7.43
C LEU A 49 2.21 16.70 -6.95
N ILE A 50 3.27 15.95 -7.27
CA ILE A 50 3.45 14.56 -6.80
C ILE A 50 3.65 14.50 -5.28
N LYS A 51 4.37 15.45 -4.71
CA LYS A 51 4.55 15.56 -3.27
C LYS A 51 3.22 15.81 -2.56
N ASP A 52 2.48 16.82 -3.01
CA ASP A 52 1.16 17.18 -2.45
C ASP A 52 0.15 16.02 -2.56
N TYR A 53 0.19 15.29 -3.68
CA TYR A 53 -0.60 14.08 -3.87
C TYR A 53 -0.30 13.02 -2.79
N ARG A 54 0.97 12.72 -2.55
CA ARG A 54 1.38 11.74 -1.54
C ARG A 54 1.03 12.21 -0.13
N GLU A 55 1.32 13.45 0.21
CA GLU A 55 0.94 14.04 1.49
C GLU A 55 -0.58 13.96 1.72
N GLY A 56 -1.38 14.22 0.67
CA GLY A 56 -2.84 14.11 0.71
C GLY A 56 -3.36 12.67 0.94
N ILE A 57 -2.57 11.65 0.61
CA ILE A 57 -2.88 10.24 0.93
C ILE A 57 -2.53 9.96 2.40
N PHE A 58 -1.28 10.21 2.79
CA PHE A 58 -0.76 9.73 4.08
C PHE A 58 -1.18 10.58 5.26
N LYS A 59 -1.66 11.81 5.05
CA LYS A 59 -2.25 12.65 6.10
C LYS A 59 -3.39 11.95 6.87
N TYR A 60 -4.11 11.03 6.22
CA TYR A 60 -5.27 10.34 6.78
C TYR A 60 -5.09 8.81 6.86
N ALA A 61 -3.94 8.29 6.48
CA ALA A 61 -3.68 6.87 6.47
C ALA A 61 -2.98 6.46 7.77
N GLY A 62 -3.68 5.80 8.67
CA GLY A 62 -3.09 5.19 9.87
C GLY A 62 -2.35 3.89 9.58
N ILE A 63 -2.70 3.21 8.48
CA ILE A 63 -2.10 1.95 8.04
C ILE A 63 -1.79 2.05 6.55
N ALA A 64 -0.62 1.57 6.14
CA ALA A 64 -0.18 1.52 4.75
C ALA A 64 0.24 0.10 4.37
N ILE A 65 -0.49 -0.51 3.42
CA ILE A 65 -0.20 -1.84 2.90
C ILE A 65 0.54 -1.69 1.58
N PHE A 66 1.73 -2.29 1.48
CA PHE A 66 2.56 -2.28 0.28
C PHE A 66 2.60 -3.66 -0.37
N MET A 67 2.28 -3.71 -1.68
CA MET A 67 2.33 -4.94 -2.47
C MET A 67 2.86 -4.64 -3.87
N PHE A 68 3.62 -5.58 -4.45
CA PHE A 68 4.27 -5.44 -5.74
C PHE A 68 5.22 -4.23 -5.80
N GLY A 69 4.89 -3.19 -6.57
CA GLY A 69 5.74 -2.01 -6.75
C GLY A 69 6.62 -2.10 -7.99
N ASN A 70 6.05 -2.66 -9.05
CA ASN A 70 6.62 -2.68 -10.39
C ASN A 70 5.79 -1.82 -11.34
N LYS A 71 6.38 -1.45 -12.46
CA LYS A 71 5.73 -0.76 -13.58
C LYS A 71 6.28 -1.28 -14.89
N VAL A 72 5.52 -1.09 -15.98
CA VAL A 72 5.99 -1.38 -17.35
C VAL A 72 6.58 -0.09 -17.92
N SER A 73 7.78 -0.17 -18.49
CA SER A 73 8.43 0.88 -19.26
C SER A 73 9.12 0.25 -20.46
N ASP A 74 8.81 0.74 -21.67
CA ASP A 74 9.38 0.28 -22.92
C ASP A 74 9.29 -1.25 -23.15
N GLY A 75 8.22 -1.87 -22.63
CA GLY A 75 7.97 -3.31 -22.71
C GLY A 75 8.60 -4.13 -21.58
N ASP A 76 9.45 -3.55 -20.77
CA ASP A 76 10.09 -4.22 -19.64
C ASP A 76 9.37 -3.94 -18.32
N ILE A 77 9.41 -4.93 -17.41
CA ILE A 77 8.93 -4.77 -16.04
C ILE A 77 10.08 -4.22 -15.19
N ILE A 78 9.92 -3.01 -14.73
CA ILE A 78 10.92 -2.32 -13.92
C ILE A 78 10.39 -1.93 -12.55
N ARG A 79 11.30 -1.59 -11.66
CA ARG A 79 11.02 -1.07 -10.31
C ARG A 79 10.17 0.22 -10.38
N ALA A 80 9.16 0.34 -9.52
CA ALA A 80 8.37 1.54 -9.38
C ALA A 80 8.86 2.40 -8.20
N ASP A 81 9.81 3.30 -8.46
CA ASP A 81 10.41 4.17 -7.43
C ASP A 81 9.37 4.98 -6.63
N GLY A 82 8.22 5.28 -7.26
CA GLY A 82 7.11 5.96 -6.62
C GLY A 82 6.59 5.24 -5.38
N VAL A 83 6.52 3.90 -5.42
CA VAL A 83 6.05 3.08 -4.30
C VAL A 83 7.02 3.15 -3.12
N TYR A 84 8.33 3.18 -3.39
CA TYR A 84 9.31 3.34 -2.32
C TYR A 84 9.24 4.74 -1.66
N LYS A 85 9.03 5.79 -2.47
CA LYS A 85 8.80 7.16 -1.95
C LYS A 85 7.52 7.25 -1.11
N GLU A 86 6.49 6.50 -1.47
CA GLU A 86 5.25 6.38 -0.70
C GLU A 86 5.49 5.68 0.64
N TYR A 87 6.32 4.64 0.68
CA TYR A 87 6.74 3.98 1.91
C TYR A 87 7.49 4.95 2.85
N GLU A 88 8.46 5.71 2.33
CA GLU A 88 9.18 6.68 3.13
C GLU A 88 8.24 7.74 3.72
N MET A 89 7.28 8.22 2.95
CA MET A 89 6.29 9.20 3.42
C MET A 89 5.32 8.60 4.44
N ALA A 90 4.83 7.38 4.23
CA ALA A 90 3.98 6.68 5.20
C ALA A 90 4.69 6.53 6.55
N LYS A 91 5.98 6.18 6.52
CA LYS A 91 6.83 6.08 7.70
C LYS A 91 6.99 7.42 8.42
N GLN A 92 7.24 8.50 7.67
CA GLN A 92 7.33 9.85 8.21
C GLN A 92 6.02 10.34 8.84
N CYS A 93 4.88 9.92 8.30
CA CYS A 93 3.54 10.23 8.83
C CYS A 93 3.11 9.33 9.99
N GLY A 94 3.93 8.37 10.41
CA GLY A 94 3.64 7.47 11.53
C GLY A 94 2.61 6.39 11.21
N ALA A 95 2.38 6.07 9.93
CA ALA A 95 1.49 4.98 9.56
C ALA A 95 2.10 3.61 9.91
N CYS A 96 1.27 2.67 10.34
CA CYS A 96 1.66 1.27 10.48
C CYS A 96 1.93 0.66 9.10
N ILE A 97 3.14 0.18 8.89
CA ILE A 97 3.60 -0.34 7.60
C ILE A 97 3.39 -1.85 7.52
N ILE A 98 2.66 -2.32 6.52
CA ILE A 98 2.43 -3.75 6.26
C ILE A 98 2.97 -4.09 4.86
N PRO A 99 4.22 -4.55 4.74
CA PRO A 99 4.80 -4.93 3.45
C PRO A 99 4.52 -6.39 3.13
N ILE A 100 3.84 -6.66 2.02
CA ILE A 100 3.60 -8.03 1.53
C ILE A 100 4.77 -8.40 0.63
N GLY A 101 5.91 -8.75 1.23
CA GLY A 101 7.17 -9.03 0.54
C GLY A 101 7.09 -10.23 -0.42
N SER A 102 6.17 -11.17 -0.17
CA SER A 102 5.91 -12.30 -1.05
C SER A 102 5.43 -11.91 -2.46
N THR A 103 4.93 -10.68 -2.63
CA THR A 103 4.54 -10.15 -3.94
C THR A 103 5.71 -9.63 -4.78
N GLY A 104 6.92 -9.60 -4.21
CA GLY A 104 8.13 -9.19 -4.91
C GLY A 104 8.32 -7.68 -5.06
N TYR A 105 9.26 -7.30 -5.91
CA TYR A 105 9.57 -5.92 -6.30
C TYR A 105 9.81 -4.99 -5.10
N VAL A 106 9.29 -3.78 -5.12
CA VAL A 106 9.48 -2.78 -4.03
C VAL A 106 8.90 -3.28 -2.71
N ALA A 107 7.79 -4.02 -2.72
CA ALA A 107 7.24 -4.61 -1.49
C ALA A 107 8.22 -5.58 -0.81
N LYS A 108 9.01 -6.35 -1.60
CA LYS A 108 10.09 -7.20 -1.08
C LYS A 108 11.26 -6.39 -0.52
N GLU A 109 11.60 -5.28 -1.17
CA GLU A 109 12.65 -4.37 -0.66
C GLU A 109 12.24 -3.78 0.70
N ILE A 110 11.00 -3.30 0.81
CA ILE A 110 10.44 -2.77 2.05
C ILE A 110 10.41 -3.85 3.14
N TRP A 111 9.96 -5.07 2.80
CA TRP A 111 9.99 -6.19 3.73
C TRP A 111 11.40 -6.47 4.24
N ASN A 112 12.39 -6.50 3.36
CA ASN A 112 13.78 -6.75 3.75
C ASN A 112 14.30 -5.68 4.71
N GLU A 113 13.90 -4.42 4.55
CA GLU A 113 14.25 -3.33 5.48
C GLU A 113 13.53 -3.48 6.83
N VAL A 114 12.21 -3.70 6.80
CA VAL A 114 11.35 -3.83 7.99
C VAL A 114 11.73 -5.07 8.82
N SER A 115 12.01 -6.18 8.17
CA SER A 115 12.36 -7.44 8.84
C SER A 115 13.67 -7.39 9.64
N LEU A 116 14.56 -6.46 9.32
CA LEU A 116 15.78 -6.22 10.10
C LEU A 116 15.53 -5.48 11.43
N LYS A 117 14.32 -4.89 11.59
CA LYS A 117 13.94 -4.05 12.73
C LYS A 117 12.54 -4.37 13.23
N LEU A 118 12.20 -5.66 13.31
CA LEU A 118 10.85 -6.11 13.70
C LEU A 118 10.39 -5.61 15.07
N ASP A 119 11.30 -5.22 15.94
CA ASP A 119 10.94 -4.62 17.22
C ASP A 119 10.30 -3.23 17.08
N ASP A 120 10.58 -2.51 15.99
CA ASP A 120 9.92 -1.26 15.65
C ASP A 120 8.51 -1.51 15.01
N PHE A 121 8.21 -2.77 14.65
CA PHE A 121 6.96 -3.18 14.00
C PHE A 121 6.34 -4.39 14.72
N PRO A 122 6.03 -4.27 16.02
CA PRO A 122 5.61 -5.42 16.85
C PRO A 122 4.35 -6.12 16.34
N TYR A 123 3.47 -5.40 15.67
CA TYR A 123 2.24 -5.93 15.07
C TYR A 123 2.46 -6.91 13.91
N LEU A 124 3.68 -6.99 13.35
CA LEU A 124 4.04 -7.96 12.30
C LEU A 124 4.51 -9.30 12.85
N LYS A 125 4.82 -9.37 14.16
CA LYS A 125 5.34 -10.58 14.79
C LYS A 125 4.36 -11.76 14.66
N GLY A 126 4.89 -12.92 14.30
CA GLY A 126 4.12 -14.13 14.05
C GLY A 126 3.60 -14.28 12.61
N GLN A 127 3.70 -13.24 11.78
CA GLN A 127 3.29 -13.26 10.37
C GLN A 127 4.48 -13.18 9.39
N GLU A 128 5.70 -13.19 9.89
CA GLU A 128 6.93 -12.93 9.13
C GLU A 128 7.05 -13.85 7.92
N LYS A 129 6.86 -15.15 8.13
CA LYS A 129 7.00 -16.14 7.06
C LYS A 129 5.96 -15.97 5.96
N VAL A 130 4.73 -15.60 6.36
CA VAL A 130 3.64 -15.37 5.40
C VAL A 130 3.92 -14.12 4.57
N LEU A 131 4.27 -13.02 5.21
CA LEU A 131 4.58 -11.76 4.53
C LEU A 131 5.81 -11.88 3.61
N GLN A 132 6.79 -12.71 4.00
CA GLN A 132 8.03 -12.87 3.27
C GLN A 132 7.89 -13.69 1.99
N ASP A 133 7.20 -14.85 2.04
CA ASP A 133 7.33 -15.89 1.02
C ASP A 133 6.01 -16.58 0.63
N CYS A 134 4.88 -16.29 1.31
CA CYS A 134 3.64 -17.00 1.03
C CYS A 134 3.00 -16.53 -0.29
N THR A 135 2.72 -17.49 -1.18
CA THR A 135 2.03 -17.23 -2.45
C THR A 135 0.54 -17.60 -2.44
N ASP A 136 0.05 -18.13 -1.32
CA ASP A 136 -1.35 -18.48 -1.11
C ASP A 136 -2.11 -17.20 -0.68
N PRO A 137 -3.02 -16.67 -1.52
CA PRO A 137 -3.68 -15.39 -1.23
C PRO A 137 -4.55 -15.44 0.02
N ASP A 138 -5.20 -16.56 0.32
CA ASP A 138 -6.06 -16.69 1.50
C ASP A 138 -5.24 -16.61 2.79
N LYS A 139 -4.06 -17.21 2.81
CA LYS A 139 -3.14 -17.11 3.95
C LYS A 139 -2.61 -15.70 4.12
N VAL A 140 -2.31 -15.00 3.02
CA VAL A 140 -1.85 -13.61 3.06
C VAL A 140 -2.96 -12.71 3.61
N VAL A 141 -4.21 -12.86 3.14
CA VAL A 141 -5.35 -12.10 3.63
C VAL A 141 -5.58 -12.35 5.13
N ASN A 142 -5.56 -13.61 5.57
CA ASN A 142 -5.73 -13.95 6.99
C ASN A 142 -4.60 -13.36 7.86
N ALA A 143 -3.37 -13.33 7.38
CA ALA A 143 -2.26 -12.67 8.06
C ALA A 143 -2.47 -11.16 8.18
N ILE A 144 -2.94 -10.50 7.12
CA ILE A 144 -3.28 -9.06 7.15
C ILE A 144 -4.39 -8.80 8.17
N ILE A 145 -5.46 -9.59 8.18
CA ILE A 145 -6.56 -9.45 9.15
C ILE A 145 -6.01 -9.58 10.58
N SER A 146 -5.20 -10.60 10.85
CA SER A 146 -4.58 -10.78 12.17
C SER A 146 -3.71 -9.58 12.59
N ILE A 147 -2.97 -8.99 11.66
CA ILE A 147 -2.17 -7.79 11.90
C ILE A 147 -3.07 -6.59 12.21
N LEU A 148 -4.16 -6.41 11.45
CA LEU A 148 -5.12 -5.33 11.68
C LEU A 148 -5.79 -5.44 13.04
N ASP A 149 -6.15 -6.65 13.46
CA ASP A 149 -6.70 -6.92 14.79
C ASP A 149 -5.69 -6.56 15.89
N THR A 150 -4.41 -6.90 15.70
CA THR A 150 -3.35 -6.53 16.64
C THR A 150 -3.20 -5.01 16.76
N ILE A 151 -3.16 -4.30 15.63
CA ILE A 151 -3.09 -2.83 15.62
C ILE A 151 -4.31 -2.22 16.33
N ALA A 152 -5.52 -2.76 16.09
CA ALA A 152 -6.75 -2.25 16.69
C ALA A 152 -6.84 -2.47 18.20
N MET A 153 -6.11 -3.44 18.77
CA MET A 153 -6.08 -3.68 20.22
C MET A 153 -5.10 -2.74 20.95
N ASP A 154 -4.12 -2.20 20.24
CA ASP A 154 -3.08 -1.33 20.81
C ASP A 154 -3.46 0.16 20.76
N TYR A 155 -4.60 0.50 20.15
CA TYR A 155 -5.18 1.85 20.05
C TYR A 155 -6.59 1.91 20.62
#